data_c906d7d7ad975aa13a26eed59a2668bc
#
_entry.id   c906d7d7ad975aa13a26eed59a2668bc
#
_cell.length_a   1.000
_cell.length_b   1.000
_cell.length_c   1.000
_cell.angle_alpha   90.00
_cell.angle_beta   90.00
_cell.angle_gamma   90.00
#
_symmetry.space_group_name_H-M   'P 1'
#
loop_
_entity.id
_entity.type
_entity.pdbx_description
1 polymer ?
#
loop_
_entity_poly.entity_id
_entity_poly.type
_entity_poly.pdbx_seq_one_letter_code
_entity_poly.pdbx_strand_id
1 'polypeptide(L)'
;MKDIDRIPGKSENDDMMIRFHHCLQAVLEKHRDLMGEDEQEYENAVLQSLAKGCCEMGLPVEFAMRRARFTPELHHDWDTIATVFDTVYMAKQMRVNPMKYMPRSAIIAYRTKAYLREHYELRRDVMIGTVEYKQLGLMFSFQPLTKEVRNRMTQKALEAGINSWDRDIKRYIESDLIPTFDPIYEYLSHLPKWDGKDRITPLARRVKTDAPHWEKSFRMWLLSMVAQWKGSDARHGNAIVPLLIGRQGSGKTTFCRRLLPECLQAYFNDRLRMKNDTDIYNGLSSYALINLDEFVITDAQQPILKYLLSKHDVKMRKPYGQVEEQRKRYASFIATTNNEHPLVDPTGSRRFVCVKADQIDNKGTINHDQIFAQALELLRQKTRYWFTDKETDKLIEYNQRFQKARDFATMVSMLFAKPEDTPENAPWMSMEEIMLTISKSFPKVSVTDSGKIRMGKTLKELGYERKRANGGQRYHINFHHKNDE
;
A
#
# COMPACT_ATOMS: atom_id res chain seq x y z
N MET A 1 54.22 20.45 15.79
CA MET A 1 53.28 20.73 16.90
C MET A 1 53.78 21.98 17.58
N LYS A 2 53.20 23.16 17.29
CA LYS A 2 53.47 24.36 18.05
C LYS A 2 52.47 24.40 19.19
N ASP A 3 53.00 24.54 20.40
CA ASP A 3 52.20 24.77 21.61
C ASP A 3 51.35 26.04 21.38
N ILE A 4 50.05 25.84 21.32
CA ILE A 4 49.08 26.93 21.30
C ILE A 4 48.93 27.33 22.76
N ASP A 5 49.31 28.58 23.11
CA ASP A 5 49.38 29.21 24.40
C ASP A 5 48.15 28.86 25.29
N ARG A 6 48.37 28.05 26.33
CA ARG A 6 47.39 27.92 27.41
C ARG A 6 47.35 29.19 28.23
N ILE A 7 46.22 29.82 28.31
CA ILE A 7 46.00 30.94 29.22
C ILE A 7 46.06 30.44 30.65
N PRO A 8 47.00 30.92 31.48
CA PRO A 8 47.17 30.41 32.85
C PRO A 8 45.94 30.67 33.71
N GLY A 9 45.37 29.64 34.31
CA GLY A 9 44.29 29.76 35.32
C GLY A 9 42.88 29.42 34.87
N LYS A 10 42.66 28.96 33.59
CA LYS A 10 41.33 28.51 33.12
C LYS A 10 41.29 26.98 33.03
N SER A 11 40.07 26.43 33.30
CA SER A 11 39.85 24.99 33.13
C SER A 11 39.90 24.64 31.63
N GLU A 12 40.22 23.41 31.29
CA GLU A 12 40.22 22.92 29.86
C GLU A 12 38.86 23.15 29.20
N ASN A 13 37.80 23.11 29.96
CA ASN A 13 36.42 23.34 29.50
C ASN A 13 36.17 24.82 29.16
N ASP A 14 36.77 25.75 29.93
CA ASP A 14 36.66 27.19 29.66
C ASP A 14 37.40 27.56 28.36
N ASP A 15 38.54 26.96 28.10
CA ASP A 15 39.31 27.18 26.89
C ASP A 15 38.54 26.67 25.64
N MET A 16 37.96 25.46 25.72
CA MET A 16 37.10 24.93 24.65
C MET A 16 35.87 25.82 24.39
N MET A 17 35.28 26.38 25.44
CA MET A 17 34.15 27.31 25.32
C MET A 17 34.53 28.60 24.59
N ILE A 18 35.67 29.18 24.91
CA ILE A 18 36.17 30.39 24.27
C ILE A 18 36.43 30.14 22.77
N ARG A 19 37.09 29.03 22.45
CA ARG A 19 37.34 28.66 21.05
C ARG A 19 36.06 28.42 20.27
N PHE A 20 35.10 27.76 20.89
CA PHE A 20 33.80 27.55 20.24
C PHE A 20 33.10 28.90 19.96
N HIS A 21 33.06 29.80 20.91
CA HIS A 21 32.44 31.13 20.73
C HIS A 21 33.14 31.95 19.65
N HIS A 22 34.46 31.96 19.63
CA HIS A 22 35.23 32.64 18.57
C HIS A 22 34.90 32.05 17.18
N CYS A 23 34.83 30.73 17.08
CA CYS A 23 34.46 30.08 15.85
C CYS A 23 33.05 30.46 15.39
N LEU A 24 32.08 30.43 16.31
CA LEU A 24 30.70 30.78 16.01
C LEU A 24 30.58 32.22 15.53
N GLN A 25 31.18 33.20 16.24
CA GLN A 25 31.15 34.60 15.84
C GLN A 25 31.75 34.81 14.44
N ALA A 26 32.89 34.22 14.16
CA ALA A 26 33.53 34.32 12.85
C ALA A 26 32.67 33.73 11.72
N VAL A 27 31.95 32.64 12.00
CA VAL A 27 31.07 31.98 11.03
C VAL A 27 29.79 32.82 10.79
N LEU A 28 29.17 33.35 11.84
CA LEU A 28 27.99 34.21 11.72
C LEU A 28 28.31 35.49 10.93
N GLU A 29 29.48 36.13 11.20
CA GLU A 29 29.92 37.31 10.46
C GLU A 29 30.19 36.99 8.98
N LYS A 30 30.80 35.85 8.69
CA LYS A 30 31.08 35.39 7.31
C LYS A 30 29.81 35.16 6.47
N HIS A 31 28.72 34.70 7.09
CA HIS A 31 27.45 34.39 6.40
C HIS A 31 26.39 35.49 6.57
N ARG A 32 26.77 36.67 7.08
CA ARG A 32 25.85 37.77 7.36
C ARG A 32 25.02 38.20 6.15
N ASP A 33 25.62 38.15 4.96
CA ASP A 33 24.97 38.56 3.71
C ASP A 33 23.88 37.61 3.24
N LEU A 34 23.86 36.35 3.74
CA LEU A 34 22.81 35.36 3.46
C LEU A 34 21.61 35.50 4.40
N MET A 35 21.70 36.36 5.42
CA MET A 35 20.67 36.56 6.42
C MET A 35 19.48 37.30 5.78
N GLY A 36 18.40 36.59 5.45
CA GLY A 36 17.14 37.17 4.93
C GLY A 36 16.71 36.75 3.52
N GLU A 37 17.49 35.96 2.79
CA GLU A 37 17.09 35.43 1.47
C GLU A 37 16.42 34.04 1.56
N ASP A 38 17.00 33.09 2.29
CA ASP A 38 16.45 31.76 2.60
C ASP A 38 16.99 31.33 3.98
N GLU A 39 16.11 31.26 4.97
CA GLU A 39 16.48 30.93 6.35
C GLU A 39 17.12 29.54 6.47
N GLN A 40 16.66 28.59 5.67
CA GLN A 40 17.17 27.21 5.67
C GLN A 40 18.53 27.08 4.97
N GLU A 41 18.76 27.85 3.92
CA GLU A 41 20.05 27.90 3.24
C GLU A 41 21.11 28.58 4.13
N TYR A 42 20.73 29.66 4.80
CA TYR A 42 21.57 30.35 5.79
C TYR A 42 21.98 29.42 6.94
N GLU A 43 21.03 28.77 7.59
CA GLU A 43 21.29 27.86 8.71
C GLU A 43 22.18 26.67 8.32
N ASN A 44 21.97 26.09 7.14
CA ASN A 44 22.80 25.00 6.62
C ASN A 44 24.24 25.47 6.33
N ALA A 45 24.41 26.66 5.76
CA ALA A 45 25.73 27.23 5.47
C ALA A 45 26.49 27.54 6.77
N VAL A 46 25.81 28.07 7.77
CA VAL A 46 26.37 28.35 9.10
C VAL A 46 26.78 27.06 9.79
N LEU A 47 25.90 26.04 9.82
CA LEU A 47 26.18 24.75 10.45
C LEU A 47 27.41 24.06 9.83
N GLN A 48 27.51 24.01 8.49
CA GLN A 48 28.67 23.43 7.81
C GLN A 48 29.96 24.19 8.10
N SER A 49 29.92 25.53 8.10
CA SER A 49 31.08 26.36 8.36
C SER A 49 31.52 26.27 9.81
N LEU A 50 30.58 26.18 10.76
CA LEU A 50 30.84 25.99 12.19
C LEU A 50 31.51 24.63 12.44
N ALA A 51 31.02 23.54 11.83
CA ALA A 51 31.64 22.23 11.93
C ALA A 51 33.08 22.24 11.43
N LYS A 52 33.37 22.92 10.30
CA LYS A 52 34.72 23.09 9.76
C LYS A 52 35.61 23.88 10.71
N GLY A 53 35.17 25.03 11.19
CA GLY A 53 35.92 25.88 12.10
C GLY A 53 36.24 25.20 13.42
N CYS A 54 35.26 24.55 14.03
CA CYS A 54 35.48 23.75 15.26
C CYS A 54 36.49 22.64 15.05
N CYS A 55 36.41 21.94 13.92
CA CYS A 55 37.32 20.89 13.55
C CYS A 55 38.75 21.43 13.31
N GLU A 56 38.90 22.58 12.68
CA GLU A 56 40.20 23.25 12.44
C GLU A 56 40.84 23.73 13.73
N MET A 57 40.06 24.23 14.67
CA MET A 57 40.50 24.65 15.99
C MET A 57 40.80 23.48 16.94
N GLY A 58 40.57 22.24 16.51
CA GLY A 58 40.90 21.03 17.30
C GLY A 58 39.94 20.79 18.48
N LEU A 59 38.73 21.32 18.41
CA LEU A 59 37.68 21.02 19.41
C LEU A 59 37.23 19.57 19.29
N PRO A 60 36.96 18.85 20.40
CA PRO A 60 36.38 17.51 20.34
C PRO A 60 35.01 17.54 19.68
N VAL A 61 34.71 16.56 18.80
CA VAL A 61 33.48 16.52 18.02
C VAL A 61 32.24 16.52 18.91
N GLU A 62 32.24 15.70 19.97
CA GLU A 62 31.12 15.62 20.92
C GLU A 62 30.86 16.93 21.65
N PHE A 63 31.91 17.65 22.02
CA PHE A 63 31.80 18.95 22.65
C PHE A 63 31.20 19.96 21.68
N ALA A 64 31.72 20.03 20.47
CA ALA A 64 31.27 20.97 19.44
C ALA A 64 29.81 20.71 19.04
N MET A 65 29.39 19.46 18.85
CA MET A 65 28.01 19.07 18.54
C MET A 65 27.03 19.46 19.65
N ARG A 66 27.39 19.16 20.91
CA ARG A 66 26.55 19.58 22.07
C ARG A 66 26.37 21.07 22.14
N ARG A 67 27.41 21.86 21.84
CA ARG A 67 27.31 23.32 21.84
C ARG A 67 26.51 23.86 20.66
N ALA A 68 26.71 23.31 19.47
CA ALA A 68 25.91 23.67 18.29
C ALA A 68 24.41 23.51 18.53
N ARG A 69 23.99 22.42 19.23
CA ARG A 69 22.59 22.20 19.58
C ARG A 69 21.95 23.28 20.43
N PHE A 70 22.72 23.92 21.28
CA PHE A 70 22.24 24.98 22.21
C PHE A 70 22.56 26.38 21.69
N THR A 71 22.94 26.49 20.40
CA THR A 71 23.21 27.76 19.76
C THR A 71 21.89 28.34 19.23
N PRO A 72 21.44 29.54 19.73
CA PRO A 72 20.14 30.09 19.35
C PRO A 72 19.95 30.37 17.86
N GLU A 73 21.04 30.52 17.11
CA GLU A 73 21.09 30.84 15.70
C GLU A 73 20.99 29.59 14.81
N LEU A 74 20.86 28.38 15.40
CA LEU A 74 20.80 27.11 14.68
C LEU A 74 19.57 26.31 15.15
N HIS A 75 18.59 26.16 14.29
CA HIS A 75 17.33 25.45 14.57
C HIS A 75 17.31 24.03 14.01
N HIS A 76 18.48 23.38 13.89
CA HIS A 76 18.59 22.00 13.39
C HIS A 76 18.32 20.96 14.48
N ASP A 77 17.74 19.84 14.07
CA ASP A 77 17.63 18.66 14.92
C ASP A 77 19.01 18.01 15.19
N TRP A 78 19.04 17.15 16.20
CA TRP A 78 20.27 16.47 16.60
C TRP A 78 20.88 15.63 15.49
N ASP A 79 20.05 14.96 14.69
CA ASP A 79 20.53 14.04 13.65
C ASP A 79 21.20 14.80 12.49
N THR A 80 20.68 15.95 12.14
CA THR A 80 21.27 16.89 11.18
C THR A 80 22.61 17.42 11.66
N ILE A 81 22.68 17.91 12.91
CA ILE A 81 23.92 18.39 13.53
C ILE A 81 24.97 17.27 13.57
N ALA A 82 24.60 16.09 14.06
CA ALA A 82 25.51 14.97 14.15
C ALA A 82 26.03 14.55 12.75
N THR A 83 25.17 14.48 11.77
CA THR A 83 25.57 14.11 10.39
C THR A 83 26.59 15.10 9.80
N VAL A 84 26.37 16.39 9.96
CA VAL A 84 27.27 17.43 9.44
C VAL A 84 28.63 17.42 10.16
N PHE A 85 28.62 17.41 11.49
CA PHE A 85 29.86 17.39 12.28
C PHE A 85 30.67 16.11 12.06
N ASP A 86 30.04 14.95 12.11
CA ASP A 86 30.71 13.68 11.87
C ASP A 86 31.32 13.63 10.47
N THR A 87 30.60 14.12 9.47
CA THR A 87 31.13 14.17 8.08
C THR A 87 32.37 15.05 7.99
N VAL A 88 32.35 16.23 8.60
CA VAL A 88 33.49 17.19 8.55
C VAL A 88 34.70 16.66 9.32
N TYR A 89 34.48 16.14 10.53
CA TYR A 89 35.57 15.63 11.37
C TYR A 89 36.19 14.35 10.79
N MET A 90 35.37 13.45 10.25
CA MET A 90 35.88 12.29 9.51
C MET A 90 36.68 12.69 8.28
N ALA A 91 36.24 13.68 7.51
CA ALA A 91 36.96 14.17 6.35
C ALA A 91 38.34 14.73 6.73
N LYS A 92 38.49 15.43 7.89
CA LYS A 92 39.78 15.92 8.40
C LYS A 92 40.68 14.78 8.90
N GLN A 93 40.13 13.83 9.66
CA GLN A 93 40.87 12.64 10.11
C GLN A 93 41.41 11.84 8.92
N MET A 94 40.64 11.77 7.84
CA MET A 94 41.04 11.10 6.60
C MET A 94 42.18 11.83 5.86
N ARG A 95 42.23 13.17 5.91
CA ARG A 95 43.33 13.95 5.32
C ARG A 95 44.65 13.80 6.11
N VAL A 96 44.57 13.61 7.44
CA VAL A 96 45.77 13.55 8.31
C VAL A 96 46.41 12.18 8.40
N ASN A 97 45.72 11.12 8.30
CA ASN A 97 46.14 9.71 8.09
C ASN A 97 45.01 8.72 8.48
N PRO A 98 44.02 8.52 7.60
CA PRO A 98 42.83 7.72 7.94
C PRO A 98 43.15 6.24 8.18
N MET A 99 44.29 5.77 7.68
CA MET A 99 44.64 4.35 7.73
C MET A 99 45.29 3.91 9.04
N LYS A 100 45.77 4.85 9.87
CA LYS A 100 46.57 4.48 11.06
C LYS A 100 45.72 4.05 12.25
N TYR A 101 44.44 4.46 12.30
CA TYR A 101 43.58 4.28 13.48
C TYR A 101 42.30 3.50 13.23
N MET A 102 41.95 3.20 11.97
CA MET A 102 40.75 2.43 11.64
C MET A 102 41.07 0.95 11.44
N PRO A 103 40.22 0.06 11.94
CA PRO A 103 40.36 -1.37 11.59
C PRO A 103 40.25 -1.57 10.08
N ARG A 104 41.00 -2.52 9.53
CA ARG A 104 41.00 -2.84 8.08
C ARG A 104 39.59 -3.04 7.51
N SER A 105 38.70 -3.67 8.27
CA SER A 105 37.30 -3.87 7.89
C SER A 105 36.54 -2.57 7.75
N ALA A 106 36.79 -1.58 8.61
CA ALA A 106 36.15 -0.26 8.52
C ALA A 106 36.63 0.54 7.30
N ILE A 107 37.92 0.43 6.99
CA ILE A 107 38.49 1.04 5.77
C ILE A 107 37.86 0.45 4.51
N ILE A 108 37.71 -0.89 4.47
CA ILE A 108 37.07 -1.56 3.33
C ILE A 108 35.60 -1.12 3.21
N ALA A 109 34.86 -1.11 4.31
CA ALA A 109 33.45 -0.68 4.31
C ALA A 109 33.29 0.77 3.82
N TYR A 110 34.15 1.68 4.28
CA TYR A 110 34.16 3.06 3.85
C TYR A 110 34.45 3.19 2.35
N ARG A 111 35.52 2.56 1.87
CA ARG A 111 35.91 2.60 0.46
C ARG A 111 34.83 1.98 -0.44
N THR A 112 34.24 0.89 -0.01
CA THR A 112 33.11 0.25 -0.72
C THR A 112 31.91 1.20 -0.83
N LYS A 113 31.54 1.84 0.27
CA LYS A 113 30.44 2.83 0.29
C LYS A 113 30.76 4.01 -0.64
N ALA A 114 31.97 4.58 -0.55
CA ALA A 114 32.39 5.70 -1.39
C ALA A 114 32.35 5.33 -2.88
N TYR A 115 32.92 4.19 -3.24
CA TYR A 115 32.90 3.67 -4.61
C TYR A 115 31.47 3.47 -5.14
N LEU A 116 30.59 2.85 -4.35
CA LEU A 116 29.22 2.61 -4.77
C LEU A 116 28.46 3.94 -4.99
N ARG A 117 28.66 4.93 -4.13
CA ARG A 117 28.02 6.24 -4.27
C ARG A 117 28.57 7.05 -5.46
N GLU A 118 29.83 6.88 -5.80
CA GLU A 118 30.44 7.54 -6.95
C GLU A 118 29.94 6.99 -8.29
N HIS A 119 29.64 5.67 -8.33
CA HIS A 119 29.31 5.00 -9.58
C HIS A 119 27.83 4.63 -9.72
N TYR A 120 27.10 4.58 -8.62
CA TYR A 120 25.71 4.12 -8.60
C TYR A 120 24.85 4.98 -7.69
N GLU A 121 23.69 5.29 -8.17
CA GLU A 121 22.57 5.77 -7.36
C GLU A 121 21.73 4.57 -6.93
N LEU A 122 21.49 4.42 -5.62
CA LEU A 122 20.77 3.32 -5.03
C LEU A 122 19.55 3.86 -4.27
N ARG A 123 18.43 3.18 -4.39
CA ARG A 123 17.23 3.49 -3.60
C ARG A 123 16.49 2.20 -3.23
N ARG A 124 15.77 2.22 -2.12
CA ARG A 124 14.96 1.10 -1.66
C ARG A 124 13.49 1.39 -1.89
N ASP A 125 12.85 0.63 -2.75
CA ASP A 125 11.41 0.67 -2.97
C ASP A 125 10.68 0.17 -1.71
N VAL A 126 9.86 1.03 -1.10
CA VAL A 126 9.13 0.69 0.15
C VAL A 126 7.96 -0.25 -0.10
N MET A 127 7.40 -0.27 -1.32
CA MET A 127 6.27 -1.14 -1.67
C MET A 127 6.72 -2.58 -1.89
N ILE A 128 7.73 -2.79 -2.71
CA ILE A 128 8.23 -4.13 -3.06
C ILE A 128 9.31 -4.59 -2.07
N GLY A 129 9.99 -3.66 -1.41
CA GLY A 129 11.08 -3.93 -0.47
C GLY A 129 12.42 -4.25 -1.14
N THR A 130 12.52 -4.11 -2.46
CA THR A 130 13.74 -4.35 -3.23
C THR A 130 14.57 -3.08 -3.36
N VAL A 131 15.87 -3.26 -3.54
CA VAL A 131 16.76 -2.15 -3.88
C VAL A 131 16.83 -2.02 -5.40
N GLU A 132 16.75 -0.80 -5.88
CA GLU A 132 16.96 -0.43 -7.27
C GLU A 132 18.29 0.33 -7.40
N TYR A 133 18.89 0.23 -8.58
CA TYR A 133 20.13 0.92 -8.90
C TYR A 133 20.04 1.65 -10.23
N LYS A 134 20.78 2.73 -10.34
CA LYS A 134 21.06 3.44 -11.58
C LYS A 134 22.57 3.67 -11.65
N GLN A 135 23.23 3.21 -12.71
CA GLN A 135 24.65 3.47 -12.92
C GLN A 135 24.82 4.89 -13.45
N LEU A 136 25.56 5.71 -12.71
CA LEU A 136 25.77 7.12 -13.06
C LEU A 136 26.52 7.25 -14.38
N GLY A 137 26.09 8.17 -15.23
CA GLY A 137 26.66 8.42 -16.56
C GLY A 137 26.31 7.39 -17.65
N LEU A 138 25.68 6.25 -17.30
CA LEU A 138 25.35 5.18 -18.25
C LEU A 138 23.87 4.83 -18.32
N MET A 139 23.11 5.06 -17.27
CA MET A 139 21.70 4.71 -17.19
C MET A 139 20.84 5.94 -16.91
N PHE A 140 19.70 6.03 -17.58
CA PHE A 140 18.71 7.11 -17.37
C PHE A 140 17.60 6.72 -16.38
N SER A 141 17.38 5.42 -16.14
CA SER A 141 16.32 4.91 -15.27
C SER A 141 16.85 3.91 -14.27
N PHE A 142 16.17 3.81 -13.13
CA PHE A 142 16.45 2.78 -12.14
C PHE A 142 16.04 1.41 -12.64
N GLN A 143 16.81 0.40 -12.24
CA GLN A 143 16.54 -1.00 -12.52
C GLN A 143 16.62 -1.82 -11.23
N PRO A 144 15.90 -2.94 -11.11
CA PRO A 144 16.01 -3.82 -9.97
C PRO A 144 17.45 -4.33 -9.78
N LEU A 145 17.94 -4.28 -8.55
CA LEU A 145 19.27 -4.78 -8.19
C LEU A 145 19.23 -6.29 -8.03
N THR A 146 19.57 -7.01 -9.09
CA THR A 146 19.64 -8.48 -9.07
C THR A 146 20.95 -8.98 -8.44
N LYS A 147 21.03 -10.29 -8.17
CA LYS A 147 22.25 -10.93 -7.68
C LYS A 147 23.42 -10.76 -8.65
N GLU A 148 23.15 -10.87 -9.94
CA GLU A 148 24.15 -10.74 -11.00
C GLU A 148 24.72 -9.32 -11.04
N VAL A 149 23.87 -8.32 -10.91
CA VAL A 149 24.29 -6.91 -10.83
C VAL A 149 25.15 -6.66 -9.60
N ARG A 150 24.75 -7.19 -8.45
CA ARG A 150 25.53 -7.07 -7.22
C ARG A 150 26.90 -7.71 -7.35
N ASN A 151 26.98 -8.90 -7.94
CA ASN A 151 28.26 -9.58 -8.19
C ASN A 151 29.14 -8.75 -9.16
N ARG A 152 28.56 -8.16 -10.21
CA ARG A 152 29.26 -7.24 -11.11
C ARG A 152 29.81 -6.02 -10.37
N MET A 153 29.04 -5.43 -9.45
CA MET A 153 29.48 -4.33 -8.60
C MET A 153 30.71 -4.76 -7.74
N THR A 154 30.70 -5.98 -7.22
CA THR A 154 31.84 -6.52 -6.45
C THR A 154 33.08 -6.64 -7.33
N GLN A 155 32.95 -7.21 -8.52
CA GLN A 155 34.09 -7.34 -9.46
C GLN A 155 34.67 -5.98 -9.83
N LYS A 156 33.80 -5.03 -10.16
CA LYS A 156 34.26 -3.67 -10.51
C LYS A 156 34.91 -2.93 -9.35
N ALA A 157 34.46 -3.15 -8.12
CA ALA A 157 35.13 -2.60 -6.95
C ALA A 157 36.53 -3.21 -6.74
N LEU A 158 36.67 -4.52 -6.97
CA LEU A 158 37.99 -5.21 -6.93
C LEU A 158 38.92 -4.69 -8.03
N GLU A 159 38.43 -4.52 -9.27
CA GLU A 159 39.18 -3.93 -10.38
C GLU A 159 39.66 -2.50 -10.08
N ALA A 160 38.87 -1.75 -9.30
CA ALA A 160 39.24 -0.42 -8.82
C ALA A 160 40.21 -0.42 -7.61
N GLY A 161 40.77 -1.58 -7.24
CA GLY A 161 41.72 -1.72 -6.14
C GLY A 161 41.09 -1.68 -4.75
N ILE A 162 39.77 -1.86 -4.64
CA ILE A 162 39.04 -1.94 -3.36
C ILE A 162 38.90 -3.41 -3.02
N ASN A 163 39.53 -3.87 -1.95
CA ASN A 163 39.43 -5.27 -1.49
C ASN A 163 38.05 -5.56 -0.83
N SER A 164 36.99 -5.28 -1.59
CA SER A 164 35.59 -5.46 -1.20
C SER A 164 35.11 -6.83 -1.65
N TRP A 165 34.43 -7.53 -0.74
CA TRP A 165 33.79 -8.81 -1.04
C TRP A 165 32.29 -8.63 -1.23
N ASP A 166 31.61 -9.63 -1.79
CA ASP A 166 30.16 -9.65 -1.96
C ASP A 166 29.39 -9.39 -0.66
N ARG A 167 29.91 -9.87 0.47
CA ARG A 167 29.36 -9.62 1.83
C ARG A 167 29.42 -8.14 2.22
N ASP A 168 30.43 -7.40 1.78
CA ASP A 168 30.60 -5.98 2.14
C ASP A 168 29.63 -5.12 1.35
N ILE A 169 29.50 -5.40 0.06
CA ILE A 169 28.50 -4.78 -0.81
C ILE A 169 27.09 -5.14 -0.35
N LYS A 170 26.83 -6.43 -0.04
CA LYS A 170 25.53 -6.87 0.47
C LYS A 170 25.17 -6.16 1.78
N ARG A 171 26.12 -6.05 2.72
CA ARG A 171 25.90 -5.34 4.00
C ARG A 171 25.51 -3.88 3.78
N TYR A 172 26.16 -3.18 2.87
CA TYR A 172 25.81 -1.79 2.54
C TYR A 172 24.43 -1.69 1.90
N ILE A 173 24.13 -2.54 0.90
CA ILE A 173 22.84 -2.56 0.21
C ILE A 173 21.67 -2.90 1.14
N GLU A 174 21.89 -3.80 2.10
CA GLU A 174 20.87 -4.22 3.06
C GLU A 174 20.75 -3.30 4.28
N SER A 175 21.64 -2.32 4.43
CA SER A 175 21.60 -1.35 5.51
C SER A 175 20.52 -0.27 5.30
N ASP A 176 20.23 0.49 6.34
CA ASP A 176 19.40 1.68 6.37
C ASP A 176 20.05 2.91 5.70
N LEU A 177 21.31 2.80 5.28
CA LEU A 177 22.04 3.84 4.55
C LEU A 177 21.55 4.03 3.11
N ILE A 178 20.73 3.13 2.60
CA ILE A 178 20.10 3.25 1.28
C ILE A 178 18.81 4.05 1.42
N PRO A 179 18.67 5.20 0.75
CA PRO A 179 17.49 6.03 0.84
C PRO A 179 16.23 5.25 0.41
N THR A 180 15.15 5.48 1.11
CA THR A 180 13.85 4.90 0.77
C THR A 180 13.19 5.67 -0.36
N PHE A 181 12.43 4.96 -1.20
CA PHE A 181 11.68 5.50 -2.32
C PHE A 181 10.25 4.97 -2.27
N ASP A 182 9.27 5.85 -2.14
CA ASP A 182 7.85 5.52 -2.27
C ASP A 182 7.38 5.96 -3.66
N PRO A 183 7.16 5.03 -4.60
CA PRO A 183 6.81 5.36 -5.98
C PRO A 183 5.46 6.10 -6.10
N ILE A 184 4.53 5.84 -5.19
CA ILE A 184 3.24 6.53 -5.17
C ILE A 184 3.39 7.94 -4.62
N TYR A 185 4.14 8.11 -3.54
CA TYR A 185 4.43 9.44 -2.99
C TYR A 185 5.16 10.30 -4.02
N GLU A 186 6.18 9.74 -4.67
CA GLU A 186 6.94 10.41 -5.73
C GLU A 186 6.02 10.86 -6.87
N TYR A 187 5.17 9.96 -7.38
CA TYR A 187 4.22 10.32 -8.42
C TYR A 187 3.25 11.42 -7.98
N LEU A 188 2.63 11.28 -6.80
CA LEU A 188 1.63 12.23 -6.32
C LEU A 188 2.23 13.61 -6.00
N SER A 189 3.49 13.67 -5.54
CA SER A 189 4.17 14.92 -5.19
C SER A 189 4.59 15.75 -6.43
N HIS A 190 4.81 15.09 -7.57
CA HIS A 190 5.20 15.75 -8.83
C HIS A 190 4.01 16.04 -9.77
N LEU A 191 2.78 15.81 -9.32
CA LEU A 191 1.61 16.11 -10.13
C LEU A 191 1.47 17.61 -10.37
N PRO A 192 1.11 18.03 -11.60
CA PRO A 192 0.78 19.41 -11.89
C PRO A 192 -0.48 19.84 -11.11
N LYS A 193 -0.65 21.13 -10.93
CA LYS A 193 -1.90 21.66 -10.40
C LYS A 193 -3.08 21.26 -11.29
N TRP A 194 -4.19 20.84 -10.66
CA TRP A 194 -5.42 20.55 -11.39
C TRP A 194 -5.93 21.79 -12.17
N ASP A 195 -6.26 21.61 -13.43
CA ASP A 195 -6.74 22.67 -14.33
C ASP A 195 -8.24 23.00 -14.20
N GLY A 196 -8.94 22.38 -13.24
CA GLY A 196 -10.36 22.57 -12.98
C GLY A 196 -11.31 21.73 -13.86
N LYS A 197 -10.79 20.98 -14.86
CA LYS A 197 -11.64 20.17 -15.75
C LYS A 197 -11.87 18.78 -15.14
N ASP A 198 -13.14 18.35 -15.13
CA ASP A 198 -13.49 16.99 -14.73
C ASP A 198 -13.00 15.96 -15.76
N ARG A 199 -12.15 15.05 -15.32
CA ARG A 199 -11.64 13.92 -16.12
C ARG A 199 -11.96 12.56 -15.52
N ILE A 200 -12.39 12.54 -14.26
CA ILE A 200 -12.78 11.28 -13.58
C ILE A 200 -14.09 10.77 -14.18
N THR A 201 -15.08 11.65 -14.38
CA THR A 201 -16.36 11.24 -14.96
C THR A 201 -16.22 10.74 -16.41
N PRO A 202 -15.51 11.43 -17.33
CA PRO A 202 -15.22 10.89 -18.65
C PRO A 202 -14.48 9.55 -18.66
N LEU A 203 -13.57 9.33 -17.68
CA LEU A 203 -12.90 8.05 -17.53
C LEU A 203 -13.89 6.95 -17.13
N ALA A 204 -14.79 7.20 -16.18
CA ALA A 204 -15.85 6.27 -15.83
C ALA A 204 -16.74 5.92 -17.03
N ARG A 205 -17.11 6.92 -17.85
CA ARG A 205 -17.96 6.78 -19.04
C ARG A 205 -17.34 5.94 -20.17
N ARG A 206 -16.06 5.63 -20.10
CA ARG A 206 -15.44 4.66 -21.01
C ARG A 206 -16.03 3.25 -20.86
N VAL A 207 -16.53 2.91 -19.67
CA VAL A 207 -17.34 1.71 -19.45
C VAL A 207 -18.80 2.07 -19.78
N LYS A 208 -19.28 1.53 -20.90
CA LYS A 208 -20.69 1.70 -21.31
C LYS A 208 -21.56 0.80 -20.47
N THR A 209 -22.41 1.37 -19.65
CA THR A 209 -23.29 0.65 -18.73
C THR A 209 -24.58 1.42 -18.48
N ASP A 210 -25.65 0.69 -18.15
CA ASP A 210 -26.95 1.21 -17.73
C ASP A 210 -27.04 1.46 -16.21
N ALA A 211 -25.98 1.16 -15.45
CA ALA A 211 -25.94 1.31 -14.00
C ALA A 211 -25.98 2.80 -13.59
N PRO A 212 -27.08 3.30 -13.01
CA PRO A 212 -27.28 4.74 -12.76
C PRO A 212 -26.30 5.30 -11.70
N HIS A 213 -25.72 4.43 -10.88
CA HIS A 213 -24.79 4.81 -9.82
C HIS A 213 -23.32 4.73 -10.25
N TRP A 214 -23.01 4.27 -11.46
CA TRP A 214 -21.64 3.94 -11.88
C TRP A 214 -20.67 5.11 -11.78
N GLU A 215 -20.98 6.24 -12.42
CA GLU A 215 -20.07 7.41 -12.46
C GLU A 215 -19.75 7.92 -11.05
N LYS A 216 -20.75 8.01 -10.19
CA LYS A 216 -20.59 8.43 -8.80
C LYS A 216 -19.75 7.42 -8.01
N SER A 217 -20.05 6.14 -8.14
CA SER A 217 -19.35 5.07 -7.43
C SER A 217 -17.90 4.95 -7.87
N PHE A 218 -17.64 5.08 -9.18
CA PHE A 218 -16.28 5.09 -9.71
C PHE A 218 -15.46 6.26 -9.17
N ARG A 219 -16.05 7.48 -9.15
CA ARG A 219 -15.40 8.65 -8.55
C ARG A 219 -15.08 8.41 -7.09
N MET A 220 -16.02 7.90 -6.29
CA MET A 220 -15.81 7.61 -4.88
C MET A 220 -14.73 6.56 -4.67
N TRP A 221 -14.73 5.50 -5.45
CA TRP A 221 -13.71 4.46 -5.42
C TRP A 221 -12.32 5.00 -5.76
N LEU A 222 -12.20 5.84 -6.82
CA LEU A 222 -10.93 6.43 -7.22
C LEU A 222 -10.39 7.39 -6.16
N LEU A 223 -11.25 8.23 -5.58
CA LEU A 223 -10.87 9.11 -4.47
C LEU A 223 -10.44 8.31 -3.24
N SER A 224 -11.14 7.23 -2.92
CA SER A 224 -10.78 6.34 -1.82
C SER A 224 -9.43 5.66 -2.05
N MET A 225 -9.12 5.27 -3.29
CA MET A 225 -7.81 4.74 -3.68
C MET A 225 -6.70 5.77 -3.43
N VAL A 226 -6.88 7.01 -3.88
CA VAL A 226 -5.88 8.08 -3.67
C VAL A 226 -5.76 8.47 -2.19
N ALA A 227 -6.86 8.51 -1.44
CA ALA A 227 -6.84 8.75 0.00
C ALA A 227 -6.04 7.68 0.75
N GLN A 228 -6.22 6.42 0.37
CA GLN A 228 -5.46 5.29 0.90
C GLN A 228 -3.96 5.40 0.54
N TRP A 229 -3.63 5.77 -0.69
CA TRP A 229 -2.25 6.01 -1.13
C TRP A 229 -1.57 7.12 -0.33
N LYS A 230 -2.28 8.17 0.03
CA LYS A 230 -1.76 9.24 0.91
C LYS A 230 -1.58 8.77 2.36
N GLY A 231 -2.29 7.73 2.79
CA GLY A 231 -2.34 7.33 4.21
C GLY A 231 -3.05 8.34 5.09
N SER A 232 -3.87 9.20 4.51
CA SER A 232 -4.54 10.31 5.21
C SER A 232 -5.77 9.90 6.00
N ASP A 233 -6.26 8.67 5.83
CA ASP A 233 -7.46 8.20 6.51
C ASP A 233 -7.34 6.73 6.94
N ALA A 234 -7.21 6.53 8.25
CA ALA A 234 -7.25 5.21 8.87
C ALA A 234 -8.67 4.64 9.05
N ARG A 235 -9.72 5.46 8.84
CA ARG A 235 -11.11 5.07 9.15
C ARG A 235 -11.85 4.49 7.96
N HIS A 236 -11.57 4.97 6.74
CA HIS A 236 -12.35 4.66 5.54
C HIS A 236 -11.48 4.02 4.45
N GLY A 237 -10.76 2.96 4.79
CA GLY A 237 -9.98 2.20 3.80
C GLY A 237 -10.84 1.83 2.58
N ASN A 238 -10.20 1.69 1.41
CA ASN A 238 -10.92 1.37 0.16
C ASN A 238 -11.43 -0.09 0.18
N ALA A 239 -12.60 -0.27 0.81
CA ALA A 239 -13.26 -1.58 0.94
C ALA A 239 -14.19 -1.90 -0.26
N ILE A 240 -14.35 -0.97 -1.19
CA ILE A 240 -15.23 -1.11 -2.35
C ILE A 240 -14.44 -1.65 -3.55
N VAL A 241 -15.08 -2.53 -4.30
CA VAL A 241 -14.52 -3.17 -5.49
C VAL A 241 -15.46 -2.94 -6.67
N PRO A 242 -15.11 -2.13 -7.66
CA PRO A 242 -15.80 -2.13 -8.93
C PRO A 242 -15.69 -3.52 -9.58
N LEU A 243 -16.82 -4.10 -9.96
CA LEU A 243 -16.89 -5.43 -10.60
C LEU A 243 -17.47 -5.27 -12.00
N LEU A 244 -16.60 -5.41 -12.99
CA LEU A 244 -16.95 -5.30 -14.41
C LEU A 244 -17.39 -6.67 -14.93
N ILE A 245 -18.67 -6.79 -15.27
CA ILE A 245 -19.32 -8.02 -15.73
C ILE A 245 -19.60 -7.88 -17.23
N GLY A 246 -19.09 -8.80 -18.07
CA GLY A 246 -19.35 -8.73 -19.49
C GLY A 246 -18.60 -9.81 -20.26
N ARG A 247 -18.87 -9.89 -21.57
CA ARG A 247 -18.31 -10.93 -22.44
C ARG A 247 -16.78 -10.92 -22.45
N GLN A 248 -16.19 -12.06 -22.73
CA GLN A 248 -14.77 -12.19 -23.00
C GLN A 248 -14.38 -11.27 -24.18
N GLY A 249 -13.22 -10.64 -24.11
CA GLY A 249 -12.74 -9.74 -25.16
C GLY A 249 -13.36 -8.33 -25.14
N SER A 250 -14.24 -7.97 -24.19
CA SER A 250 -14.83 -6.62 -24.10
C SER A 250 -13.83 -5.54 -23.59
N GLY A 251 -12.59 -5.89 -23.30
CA GLY A 251 -11.53 -4.95 -22.91
C GLY A 251 -11.48 -4.62 -21.41
N LYS A 252 -12.12 -5.42 -20.55
CA LYS A 252 -12.19 -5.20 -19.09
C LYS A 252 -10.81 -5.12 -18.44
N THR A 253 -10.00 -6.15 -18.61
CA THR A 253 -8.64 -6.24 -18.01
C THR A 253 -7.74 -5.13 -18.55
N THR A 254 -7.86 -4.79 -19.84
CA THR A 254 -7.15 -3.65 -20.45
C THR A 254 -7.53 -2.34 -19.79
N PHE A 255 -8.82 -2.09 -19.56
CA PHE A 255 -9.29 -0.89 -18.86
C PHE A 255 -8.73 -0.81 -17.44
N CYS A 256 -8.80 -1.92 -16.68
CA CYS A 256 -8.27 -1.96 -15.32
C CYS A 256 -6.77 -1.61 -15.27
N ARG A 257 -5.96 -2.16 -16.18
CA ARG A 257 -4.54 -1.87 -16.28
C ARG A 257 -4.28 -0.41 -16.62
N ARG A 258 -5.05 0.16 -17.53
CA ARG A 258 -4.93 1.55 -17.98
C ARG A 258 -5.37 2.59 -16.96
N LEU A 259 -5.90 2.20 -15.80
CA LEU A 259 -6.21 3.14 -14.71
C LEU A 259 -4.97 3.68 -14.04
N LEU A 260 -3.85 2.94 -14.06
CA LEU A 260 -2.57 3.42 -13.52
C LEU A 260 -1.73 4.10 -14.61
N PRO A 261 -0.99 5.16 -14.25
CA PRO A 261 -0.01 5.78 -15.14
C PRO A 261 1.15 4.81 -15.44
N GLU A 262 1.89 5.08 -16.49
CA GLU A 262 2.98 4.21 -16.94
C GLU A 262 4.04 3.96 -15.86
N CYS A 263 4.42 5.00 -15.12
CA CYS A 263 5.39 4.89 -14.02
C CYS A 263 4.93 4.00 -12.85
N LEU A 264 3.62 3.74 -12.71
CA LEU A 264 3.07 2.85 -11.68
C LEU A 264 2.61 1.49 -12.22
N GLN A 265 2.86 1.16 -13.49
CA GLN A 265 2.44 -0.10 -14.09
C GLN A 265 3.10 -1.32 -13.42
N ALA A 266 4.30 -1.19 -12.90
CA ALA A 266 4.97 -2.25 -12.13
C ALA A 266 4.22 -2.63 -10.84
N TYR A 267 3.34 -1.75 -10.35
CA TYR A 267 2.53 -1.94 -9.14
C TYR A 267 1.08 -2.32 -9.46
N PHE A 268 0.79 -2.72 -10.69
CA PHE A 268 -0.45 -3.35 -11.08
C PHE A 268 -0.33 -4.87 -10.99
N ASN A 269 -1.35 -5.54 -10.45
CA ASN A 269 -1.40 -7.00 -10.38
C ASN A 269 -2.76 -7.50 -10.85
N ASP A 270 -2.77 -8.51 -11.73
CA ASP A 270 -3.97 -9.20 -12.22
C ASP A 270 -4.01 -10.70 -11.87
N ARG A 271 -3.08 -11.15 -10.98
CA ARG A 271 -2.91 -12.56 -10.61
C ARG A 271 -2.63 -12.75 -9.12
N LEU A 272 -3.43 -12.10 -8.28
CA LEU A 272 -3.27 -12.27 -6.83
C LEU A 272 -3.51 -13.73 -6.44
N ARG A 273 -2.48 -14.36 -5.89
CA ARG A 273 -2.58 -15.73 -5.36
C ARG A 273 -3.11 -15.67 -3.93
N MET A 274 -4.34 -16.13 -3.72
CA MET A 274 -4.96 -16.23 -2.39
C MET A 274 -4.68 -17.60 -1.75
N LYS A 275 -3.43 -18.09 -1.81
CA LYS A 275 -3.08 -19.44 -1.29
C LYS A 275 -2.59 -19.41 0.15
N ASN A 276 -1.94 -18.35 0.58
CA ASN A 276 -1.46 -18.19 1.94
C ASN A 276 -1.54 -16.72 2.38
N ASP A 277 -1.61 -16.49 3.67
CA ASP A 277 -1.75 -15.15 4.24
C ASP A 277 -0.56 -14.24 3.91
N THR A 278 0.65 -14.78 3.82
CA THR A 278 1.86 -14.01 3.51
C THR A 278 1.82 -13.41 2.12
N ASP A 279 1.42 -14.18 1.10
CA ASP A 279 1.31 -13.68 -0.29
C ASP A 279 0.23 -12.61 -0.41
N ILE A 280 -0.87 -12.81 0.31
CA ILE A 280 -1.99 -11.89 0.37
C ILE A 280 -1.56 -10.55 0.99
N TYR A 281 -0.94 -10.59 2.18
CA TYR A 281 -0.48 -9.38 2.87
C TYR A 281 0.63 -8.65 2.10
N ASN A 282 1.56 -9.40 1.50
CA ASN A 282 2.54 -8.81 0.59
C ASN A 282 1.85 -8.07 -0.56
N GLY A 283 0.82 -8.66 -1.17
CA GLY A 283 0.06 -8.03 -2.24
C GLY A 283 -0.57 -6.69 -1.83
N LEU A 284 -1.13 -6.61 -0.62
CA LEU A 284 -1.74 -5.37 -0.11
C LEU A 284 -0.74 -4.21 0.02
N SER A 285 0.51 -4.50 0.33
CA SER A 285 1.57 -3.49 0.50
C SER A 285 2.36 -3.22 -0.77
N SER A 286 2.47 -4.21 -1.67
CA SER A 286 3.36 -4.15 -2.83
C SER A 286 2.69 -3.64 -4.10
N TYR A 287 1.36 -3.64 -4.17
CA TYR A 287 0.64 -3.20 -5.36
C TYR A 287 -0.21 -1.95 -5.08
N ALA A 288 -0.33 -1.10 -6.09
CA ALA A 288 -1.20 0.08 -6.07
C ALA A 288 -2.65 -0.27 -6.43
N LEU A 289 -2.81 -1.18 -7.38
CA LEU A 289 -4.10 -1.66 -7.86
C LEU A 289 -4.03 -3.15 -8.16
N ILE A 290 -4.97 -3.91 -7.61
CA ILE A 290 -5.11 -5.34 -7.86
C ILE A 290 -6.41 -5.56 -8.63
N ASN A 291 -6.30 -6.16 -9.82
CA ASN A 291 -7.44 -6.67 -10.56
C ASN A 291 -7.67 -8.14 -10.19
N LEU A 292 -8.84 -8.42 -9.62
CA LEU A 292 -9.31 -9.80 -9.43
C LEU A 292 -9.89 -10.27 -10.78
N ASP A 293 -9.00 -10.72 -11.66
CA ASP A 293 -9.39 -11.18 -12.99
C ASP A 293 -10.12 -12.52 -12.93
N GLU A 294 -11.07 -12.74 -13.85
CA GLU A 294 -11.94 -13.92 -13.84
C GLU A 294 -12.58 -14.17 -12.46
N PHE A 295 -13.07 -13.09 -11.84
CA PHE A 295 -13.61 -13.12 -10.49
C PHE A 295 -14.63 -14.24 -10.30
N VAL A 296 -14.19 -15.30 -9.65
CA VAL A 296 -15.00 -16.42 -9.16
C VAL A 296 -14.59 -16.68 -7.72
N ILE A 297 -15.47 -16.40 -6.79
CA ILE A 297 -15.22 -16.66 -5.37
C ILE A 297 -16.04 -17.85 -4.93
N THR A 298 -15.38 -18.79 -4.28
CA THR A 298 -16.01 -19.90 -3.57
C THR A 298 -16.45 -19.42 -2.19
N ASP A 299 -17.43 -20.11 -1.58
CA ASP A 299 -17.89 -19.80 -0.23
C ASP A 299 -16.73 -19.79 0.79
N ALA A 300 -15.74 -20.68 0.62
CA ALA A 300 -14.55 -20.75 1.47
C ALA A 300 -13.61 -19.53 1.35
N GLN A 301 -13.58 -18.86 0.19
CA GLN A 301 -12.72 -17.69 -0.05
C GLN A 301 -13.36 -16.36 0.37
N GLN A 302 -14.66 -16.34 0.56
CA GLN A 302 -15.39 -15.11 0.92
C GLN A 302 -14.96 -14.47 2.23
N PRO A 303 -14.77 -15.20 3.34
CA PRO A 303 -14.32 -14.61 4.59
C PRO A 303 -12.94 -13.95 4.44
N ILE A 304 -12.02 -14.60 3.69
CA ILE A 304 -10.69 -14.07 3.42
C ILE A 304 -10.79 -12.77 2.63
N LEU A 305 -11.59 -12.73 1.57
CA LEU A 305 -11.76 -11.50 0.79
C LEU A 305 -12.40 -10.38 1.61
N LYS A 306 -13.45 -10.68 2.40
CA LYS A 306 -14.07 -9.69 3.30
C LYS A 306 -13.05 -9.08 4.27
N TYR A 307 -12.21 -9.92 4.85
CA TYR A 307 -11.13 -9.52 5.74
C TYR A 307 -10.12 -8.61 5.01
N LEU A 308 -9.65 -9.00 3.83
CA LEU A 308 -8.69 -8.24 3.03
C LEU A 308 -9.23 -6.86 2.66
N LEU A 309 -10.47 -6.78 2.22
CA LEU A 309 -11.08 -5.52 1.81
C LEU A 309 -11.26 -4.54 2.97
N SER A 310 -11.43 -5.04 4.20
CA SER A 310 -11.64 -4.21 5.39
C SER A 310 -10.35 -3.82 6.13
N LYS A 311 -9.20 -4.40 5.80
CA LYS A 311 -7.91 -4.07 6.43
C LYS A 311 -7.44 -2.66 6.04
N HIS A 312 -6.98 -1.89 7.00
CA HIS A 312 -6.40 -0.55 6.78
C HIS A 312 -4.88 -0.59 6.70
N ASP A 313 -4.27 -1.46 7.47
CA ASP A 313 -2.83 -1.68 7.54
C ASP A 313 -2.49 -3.17 7.44
N VAL A 314 -1.24 -3.44 7.22
CA VAL A 314 -0.74 -4.81 7.10
C VAL A 314 0.33 -5.03 8.17
N LYS A 315 0.02 -5.88 9.13
CA LYS A 315 1.02 -6.39 10.07
C LYS A 315 1.48 -7.75 9.58
N MET A 316 2.75 -7.88 9.28
CA MET A 316 3.33 -9.12 8.79
C MET A 316 4.76 -9.29 9.24
N ARG A 317 5.16 -10.53 9.37
CA ARG A 317 6.56 -10.92 9.59
C ARG A 317 7.16 -11.31 8.26
N LYS A 318 8.29 -10.68 7.89
CA LYS A 318 9.05 -11.13 6.71
C LYS A 318 9.48 -12.59 6.87
N PRO A 319 9.57 -13.36 5.78
CA PRO A 319 10.21 -14.66 5.82
C PRO A 319 11.60 -14.51 6.47
N TYR A 320 11.86 -15.33 7.50
CA TYR A 320 13.09 -15.26 8.32
C TYR A 320 13.31 -13.99 9.16
N GLY A 321 12.35 -13.06 9.16
CA GLY A 321 12.39 -11.89 10.04
C GLY A 321 12.09 -12.24 11.49
N GLN A 322 12.70 -11.54 12.45
CA GLN A 322 12.45 -11.75 13.89
C GLN A 322 11.32 -10.87 14.43
N VAL A 323 10.97 -9.79 13.73
CA VAL A 323 10.02 -8.78 14.17
C VAL A 323 8.86 -8.65 13.18
N GLU A 324 7.64 -8.44 13.69
CA GLU A 324 6.51 -8.03 12.86
C GLU A 324 6.71 -6.58 12.40
N GLU A 325 6.57 -6.37 11.10
CA GLU A 325 6.60 -5.04 10.50
C GLU A 325 5.16 -4.58 10.22
N GLN A 326 4.85 -3.37 10.62
CA GLN A 326 3.64 -2.70 10.18
C GLN A 326 3.93 -2.01 8.84
N ARG A 327 3.24 -2.43 7.79
CA ARG A 327 3.38 -1.88 6.45
C ARG A 327 2.11 -1.16 6.04
N LYS A 328 2.28 -0.09 5.29
CA LYS A 328 1.16 0.64 4.69
C LYS A 328 0.47 -0.24 3.66
N ARG A 329 -0.86 -0.23 3.67
CA ARG A 329 -1.65 -0.78 2.58
C ARG A 329 -1.75 0.25 1.46
N TYR A 330 -1.30 -0.12 0.26
CA TYR A 330 -1.47 0.67 -0.95
C TYR A 330 -2.60 0.13 -1.84
N ALA A 331 -2.78 -1.19 -1.87
CA ALA A 331 -3.66 -1.84 -2.82
C ALA A 331 -5.13 -1.46 -2.65
N SER A 332 -5.70 -0.95 -3.73
CA SER A 332 -7.14 -0.96 -3.98
C SER A 332 -7.49 -2.10 -4.93
N PHE A 333 -8.76 -2.48 -4.95
CA PHE A 333 -9.22 -3.61 -5.74
C PHE A 333 -10.18 -3.16 -6.83
N ILE A 334 -10.10 -3.82 -7.98
CA ILE A 334 -11.08 -3.85 -9.05
C ILE A 334 -11.24 -5.31 -9.46
N ALA A 335 -12.37 -5.70 -10.05
CA ALA A 335 -12.59 -7.07 -10.46
C ALA A 335 -13.22 -7.15 -11.85
N THR A 336 -12.91 -8.22 -12.56
CA THR A 336 -13.47 -8.50 -13.89
C THR A 336 -14.00 -9.94 -13.94
N THR A 337 -15.12 -10.15 -14.62
CA THR A 337 -15.68 -11.50 -14.81
C THR A 337 -16.51 -11.62 -16.08
N ASN A 338 -16.59 -12.85 -16.59
CA ASN A 338 -17.52 -13.20 -17.66
C ASN A 338 -18.81 -13.84 -17.13
N ASN A 339 -18.84 -14.17 -15.83
CA ASN A 339 -20.02 -14.74 -15.20
C ASN A 339 -21.05 -13.64 -14.95
N GLU A 340 -22.28 -13.83 -15.42
CA GLU A 340 -23.37 -12.87 -15.21
C GLU A 340 -23.87 -12.82 -13.76
N HIS A 341 -23.62 -13.89 -12.99
CA HIS A 341 -24.05 -14.01 -11.59
C HIS A 341 -22.87 -14.38 -10.67
N PRO A 342 -21.88 -13.47 -10.53
CA PRO A 342 -20.66 -13.77 -9.79
C PRO A 342 -20.80 -13.72 -8.27
N LEU A 343 -21.87 -13.08 -7.74
CA LEU A 343 -22.05 -12.90 -6.31
C LEU A 343 -22.76 -14.11 -5.70
N VAL A 344 -22.15 -14.70 -4.67
CA VAL A 344 -22.72 -15.85 -3.92
C VAL A 344 -23.27 -15.44 -2.56
N ASP A 345 -22.76 -14.38 -1.93
CA ASP A 345 -23.17 -13.93 -0.60
C ASP A 345 -23.99 -12.62 -0.67
N PRO A 346 -25.27 -12.64 -0.27
CA PRO A 346 -26.10 -11.43 -0.20
C PRO A 346 -25.54 -10.37 0.74
N THR A 347 -24.98 -10.78 1.88
CA THR A 347 -24.47 -9.86 2.90
C THR A 347 -23.13 -9.20 2.50
N GLY A 348 -22.34 -9.89 1.67
CA GLY A 348 -21.07 -9.40 1.14
C GLY A 348 -21.22 -8.46 -0.05
N SER A 349 -22.39 -8.42 -0.69
CA SER A 349 -22.64 -7.68 -1.93
C SER A 349 -22.44 -6.17 -1.78
N ARG A 350 -22.54 -5.62 -0.57
CA ARG A 350 -22.32 -4.19 -0.26
C ARG A 350 -20.91 -3.68 -0.62
N ARG A 351 -19.95 -4.59 -0.79
CA ARG A 351 -18.56 -4.23 -1.14
C ARG A 351 -18.32 -4.12 -2.64
N PHE A 352 -19.24 -4.62 -3.45
CA PHE A 352 -19.10 -4.65 -4.90
C PHE A 352 -19.96 -3.60 -5.59
N VAL A 353 -19.36 -2.83 -6.49
CA VAL A 353 -20.07 -1.98 -7.44
C VAL A 353 -20.16 -2.76 -8.74
N CYS A 354 -21.24 -3.56 -8.86
CA CYS A 354 -21.44 -4.39 -10.05
C CYS A 354 -21.97 -3.55 -11.22
N VAL A 355 -21.33 -3.70 -12.38
CA VAL A 355 -21.79 -3.05 -13.62
C VAL A 355 -21.65 -4.00 -14.80
N LYS A 356 -22.64 -4.01 -15.68
CA LYS A 356 -22.47 -4.62 -17.00
C LYS A 356 -21.54 -3.78 -17.84
N ALA A 357 -20.49 -4.40 -18.37
CA ALA A 357 -19.39 -3.78 -19.09
C ALA A 357 -19.17 -4.47 -20.44
N ASP A 358 -20.23 -4.57 -21.25
CA ASP A 358 -20.19 -5.25 -22.54
C ASP A 358 -19.41 -4.46 -23.60
N GLN A 359 -19.29 -3.16 -23.41
CA GLN A 359 -18.54 -2.26 -24.27
C GLN A 359 -17.65 -1.35 -23.40
N ILE A 360 -16.36 -1.36 -23.65
CA ILE A 360 -15.39 -0.49 -22.99
C ILE A 360 -14.57 0.24 -24.06
N ASP A 361 -14.56 1.57 -23.97
CA ASP A 361 -13.71 2.39 -24.84
C ASP A 361 -12.28 2.44 -24.29
N ASN A 362 -11.43 1.60 -24.82
CA ASN A 362 -10.00 1.58 -24.52
C ASN A 362 -9.18 2.44 -25.49
N LYS A 363 -9.81 3.19 -26.39
CA LYS A 363 -9.11 4.06 -27.35
C LYS A 363 -8.74 5.39 -26.72
N GLY A 364 -7.80 6.07 -27.33
CA GLY A 364 -7.34 7.39 -26.91
C GLY A 364 -6.47 7.38 -25.64
N THR A 365 -5.84 8.50 -25.39
CA THR A 365 -4.97 8.72 -24.24
C THR A 365 -5.77 8.96 -22.96
N ILE A 366 -5.15 8.67 -21.83
CA ILE A 366 -5.66 9.02 -20.51
C ILE A 366 -4.65 10.02 -19.91
N ASN A 367 -5.13 11.20 -19.56
CA ASN A 367 -4.30 12.18 -18.86
C ASN A 367 -4.32 11.86 -17.36
N HIS A 368 -3.48 10.90 -16.96
CA HIS A 368 -3.39 10.43 -15.58
C HIS A 368 -3.04 11.54 -14.62
N ASP A 369 -2.08 12.40 -14.97
CA ASP A 369 -1.60 13.46 -14.08
C ASP A 369 -2.75 14.40 -13.69
N GLN A 370 -3.60 14.79 -14.64
CA GLN A 370 -4.74 15.63 -14.35
C GLN A 370 -5.88 14.89 -13.64
N ILE A 371 -6.05 13.58 -13.86
CA ILE A 371 -7.03 12.75 -13.11
C ILE A 371 -6.60 12.66 -11.64
N PHE A 372 -5.35 12.35 -11.37
CA PHE A 372 -4.86 12.24 -10.00
C PHE A 372 -4.70 13.61 -9.33
N ALA A 373 -4.36 14.66 -10.06
CA ALA A 373 -4.39 16.04 -9.57
C ALA A 373 -5.82 16.47 -9.18
N GLN A 374 -6.83 16.12 -10.00
CA GLN A 374 -8.24 16.31 -9.67
C GLN A 374 -8.62 15.57 -8.39
N ALA A 375 -8.21 14.30 -8.26
CA ALA A 375 -8.51 13.50 -7.07
C ALA A 375 -7.89 14.09 -5.81
N LEU A 376 -6.62 14.54 -5.87
CA LEU A 376 -5.94 15.20 -4.75
C LEU A 376 -6.65 16.49 -4.34
N GLU A 377 -7.06 17.32 -5.30
CA GLU A 377 -7.74 18.58 -5.02
C GLU A 377 -9.12 18.34 -4.39
N LEU A 378 -9.89 17.37 -4.91
CA LEU A 378 -11.18 16.99 -4.31
C LEU A 378 -11.02 16.47 -2.87
N LEU A 379 -9.97 15.70 -2.60
CA LEU A 379 -9.65 15.26 -1.24
C LEU A 379 -9.24 16.43 -0.33
N ARG A 380 -8.47 17.41 -0.84
CA ARG A 380 -8.13 18.64 -0.12
C ARG A 380 -9.38 19.45 0.24
N GLN A 381 -10.38 19.49 -0.66
CA GLN A 381 -11.69 20.10 -0.45
C GLN A 381 -12.60 19.25 0.47
N LYS A 382 -12.10 18.17 1.06
CA LYS A 382 -12.86 17.24 1.93
C LYS A 382 -14.06 16.61 1.25
N THR A 383 -14.01 16.42 -0.07
CA THR A 383 -15.04 15.69 -0.82
C THR A 383 -15.15 14.26 -0.26
N ARG A 384 -16.37 13.85 0.05
CA ARG A 384 -16.65 12.51 0.58
C ARG A 384 -16.34 11.42 -0.46
N TYR A 385 -15.66 10.37 -0.03
CA TYR A 385 -15.26 9.23 -0.85
C TYR A 385 -15.68 7.85 -0.28
N TRP A 386 -16.63 7.83 0.64
CA TRP A 386 -17.23 6.61 1.18
C TRP A 386 -18.75 6.62 0.96
N PHE A 387 -19.36 5.44 0.94
CA PHE A 387 -20.79 5.29 0.78
C PHE A 387 -21.53 5.54 2.11
N THR A 388 -22.67 6.18 2.06
CA THR A 388 -23.62 6.25 3.18
C THR A 388 -24.43 4.94 3.25
N ASP A 389 -25.11 4.70 4.37
CA ASP A 389 -25.98 3.51 4.53
C ASP A 389 -27.04 3.45 3.43
N LYS A 390 -27.71 4.58 3.13
CA LYS A 390 -28.70 4.67 2.05
C LYS A 390 -28.15 4.36 0.66
N GLU A 391 -26.90 4.76 0.39
CA GLU A 391 -26.23 4.46 -0.90
C GLU A 391 -25.82 2.98 -0.94
N THR A 392 -25.42 2.44 0.20
CA THR A 392 -25.10 1.02 0.37
C THR A 392 -26.32 0.15 0.15
N ASP A 393 -27.48 0.50 0.71
CA ASP A 393 -28.75 -0.21 0.52
C ASP A 393 -29.14 -0.26 -0.94
N LYS A 394 -29.08 0.90 -1.65
CA LYS A 394 -29.34 0.96 -3.09
C LYS A 394 -28.37 0.11 -3.91
N LEU A 395 -27.11 0.06 -3.51
CA LEU A 395 -26.10 -0.78 -4.14
C LEU A 395 -26.42 -2.28 -3.94
N ILE A 396 -26.81 -2.68 -2.73
CA ILE A 396 -27.24 -4.06 -2.41
C ILE A 396 -28.46 -4.43 -3.27
N GLU A 397 -29.47 -3.56 -3.33
CA GLU A 397 -30.66 -3.77 -4.15
C GLU A 397 -30.29 -3.96 -5.64
N TYR A 398 -29.46 -3.08 -6.17
CA TYR A 398 -29.00 -3.19 -7.56
C TYR A 398 -28.21 -4.48 -7.80
N ASN A 399 -27.37 -4.89 -6.86
CA ASN A 399 -26.53 -6.08 -6.94
C ASN A 399 -27.30 -7.41 -6.90
N GLN A 400 -28.55 -7.40 -6.45
CA GLN A 400 -29.40 -8.61 -6.42
C GLN A 400 -29.49 -9.30 -7.78
N ARG A 401 -29.48 -8.53 -8.89
CA ARG A 401 -29.52 -9.05 -10.25
C ARG A 401 -28.30 -9.88 -10.65
N PHE A 402 -27.16 -9.70 -9.95
CA PHE A 402 -25.90 -10.38 -10.19
C PHE A 402 -25.62 -11.51 -9.21
N GLN A 403 -26.56 -11.82 -8.34
CA GLN A 403 -26.41 -12.93 -7.42
C GLN A 403 -26.65 -14.27 -8.12
N LYS A 404 -25.77 -15.22 -7.84
CA LYS A 404 -25.96 -16.60 -8.28
C LYS A 404 -27.25 -17.14 -7.70
N ALA A 405 -28.09 -17.72 -8.54
CA ALA A 405 -29.23 -18.47 -8.08
C ALA A 405 -28.72 -19.65 -7.25
N ARG A 406 -29.06 -19.67 -5.96
CA ARG A 406 -28.73 -20.82 -5.11
C ARG A 406 -29.57 -21.99 -5.53
N ASP A 407 -29.00 -23.18 -5.51
CA ASP A 407 -29.78 -24.37 -5.65
C ASP A 407 -30.65 -24.61 -4.40
N PHE A 408 -31.67 -25.39 -4.54
CA PHE A 408 -32.58 -25.65 -3.41
C PHE A 408 -31.88 -26.37 -2.24
N ALA A 409 -30.86 -27.18 -2.51
CA ALA A 409 -30.09 -27.86 -1.48
C ALA A 409 -29.35 -26.86 -0.58
N THR A 410 -28.68 -25.87 -1.19
CA THR A 410 -28.03 -24.77 -0.44
C THR A 410 -29.04 -23.94 0.33
N MET A 411 -30.21 -23.61 -0.25
CA MET A 411 -31.24 -22.82 0.44
C MET A 411 -31.81 -23.56 1.65
N VAL A 412 -32.03 -24.87 1.50
CA VAL A 412 -32.50 -25.73 2.57
C VAL A 412 -31.50 -25.82 3.70
N SER A 413 -30.22 -26.09 3.39
CA SER A 413 -29.16 -26.18 4.41
C SER A 413 -28.88 -24.86 5.14
N MET A 414 -29.28 -23.71 4.60
CA MET A 414 -29.15 -22.41 5.26
C MET A 414 -30.29 -22.06 6.19
N LEU A 415 -31.49 -22.58 5.95
CA LEU A 415 -32.70 -22.22 6.70
C LEU A 415 -33.12 -23.31 7.67
N PHE A 416 -32.81 -24.53 7.34
CA PHE A 416 -33.34 -25.69 8.07
C PHE A 416 -32.20 -26.55 8.63
N ALA A 417 -32.42 -27.07 9.84
CA ALA A 417 -31.55 -28.04 10.50
C ALA A 417 -31.43 -29.29 9.62
N LYS A 418 -30.30 -30.01 9.72
CA LYS A 418 -30.13 -31.28 9.05
C LYS A 418 -31.16 -32.30 9.55
N PRO A 419 -31.52 -33.29 8.71
CA PRO A 419 -32.51 -34.31 9.14
C PRO A 419 -32.14 -35.01 10.45
N GLU A 420 -30.87 -35.32 10.64
CA GLU A 420 -30.31 -35.93 11.86
C GLU A 420 -30.39 -35.04 13.12
N ASP A 421 -30.42 -33.73 12.93
CA ASP A 421 -30.52 -32.74 14.02
C ASP A 421 -31.98 -32.26 14.22
N THR A 422 -32.96 -32.88 13.54
CA THR A 422 -34.37 -32.49 13.64
C THR A 422 -35.02 -33.24 14.80
N PRO A 423 -35.45 -32.54 15.88
CA PRO A 423 -36.06 -33.19 17.03
C PRO A 423 -37.40 -33.83 16.66
N GLU A 424 -37.78 -34.91 17.35
CA GLU A 424 -39.02 -35.66 17.09
C GLU A 424 -40.30 -34.80 17.14
N ASN A 425 -40.29 -33.73 17.93
CA ASN A 425 -41.40 -32.79 18.05
C ASN A 425 -41.39 -31.66 17.03
N ALA A 426 -40.45 -31.65 16.06
CA ALA A 426 -40.39 -30.64 15.03
C ALA A 426 -41.66 -30.62 14.14
N PRO A 427 -42.03 -29.49 13.57
CA PRO A 427 -43.24 -29.36 12.77
C PRO A 427 -43.15 -30.14 11.46
N TRP A 428 -44.32 -30.63 11.03
CA TRP A 428 -44.51 -31.22 9.72
C TRP A 428 -44.98 -30.13 8.73
N MET A 429 -44.08 -29.62 7.92
CA MET A 429 -44.33 -28.51 6.97
C MET A 429 -44.85 -29.04 5.62
N SER A 430 -45.83 -28.36 5.05
CA SER A 430 -46.24 -28.58 3.68
C SER A 430 -45.21 -28.00 2.68
N MET A 431 -45.24 -28.45 1.43
CA MET A 431 -44.39 -27.88 0.37
C MET A 431 -44.62 -26.37 0.15
N GLU A 432 -45.84 -25.91 0.37
CA GLU A 432 -46.18 -24.47 0.24
C GLU A 432 -45.53 -23.64 1.35
N GLU A 433 -45.62 -24.11 2.60
CA GLU A 433 -44.98 -23.47 3.75
C GLU A 433 -43.46 -23.39 3.58
N ILE A 434 -42.82 -24.47 3.11
CA ILE A 434 -41.41 -24.53 2.83
C ILE A 434 -41.01 -23.51 1.73
N MET A 435 -41.75 -23.54 0.61
CA MET A 435 -41.47 -22.63 -0.51
C MET A 435 -41.72 -21.16 -0.15
N LEU A 436 -42.73 -20.85 0.64
CA LEU A 436 -42.99 -19.51 1.16
C LEU A 436 -41.90 -19.05 2.11
N THR A 437 -41.41 -19.90 2.98
CA THR A 437 -40.28 -19.60 3.86
C THR A 437 -39.02 -19.30 3.06
N ILE A 438 -38.73 -20.13 2.06
CA ILE A 438 -37.59 -19.92 1.17
C ILE A 438 -37.74 -18.61 0.38
N SER A 439 -38.94 -18.32 -0.17
CA SER A 439 -39.18 -17.11 -0.93
C SER A 439 -39.05 -15.82 -0.09
N LYS A 440 -39.41 -15.88 1.21
CA LYS A 440 -39.15 -14.75 2.13
C LYS A 440 -37.70 -14.47 2.34
N SER A 441 -36.88 -15.52 2.49
CA SER A 441 -35.42 -15.38 2.67
C SER A 441 -34.65 -15.19 1.35
N PHE A 442 -35.23 -15.69 0.27
CA PHE A 442 -34.64 -15.60 -1.10
C PHE A 442 -35.67 -15.06 -2.10
N PRO A 443 -35.87 -13.74 -2.20
CA PRO A 443 -36.95 -13.10 -2.97
C PRO A 443 -37.00 -13.44 -4.47
N LYS A 444 -35.88 -14.00 -5.03
CA LYS A 444 -35.82 -14.48 -6.44
C LYS A 444 -36.45 -15.85 -6.65
N VAL A 445 -36.82 -16.55 -5.58
CA VAL A 445 -37.48 -17.87 -5.69
C VAL A 445 -38.98 -17.66 -5.78
N SER A 446 -39.50 -17.88 -6.98
CA SER A 446 -40.94 -17.86 -7.20
C SER A 446 -41.54 -19.19 -6.78
N VAL A 447 -42.72 -19.16 -6.12
CA VAL A 447 -43.48 -20.36 -5.74
C VAL A 447 -44.24 -20.85 -6.97
N THR A 448 -43.57 -21.69 -7.78
CA THR A 448 -44.16 -22.33 -8.95
C THR A 448 -44.27 -23.84 -8.78
N ASP A 449 -45.16 -24.49 -9.52
CA ASP A 449 -45.33 -25.96 -9.43
C ASP A 449 -44.05 -26.70 -9.83
N SER A 450 -43.31 -26.23 -10.84
CA SER A 450 -42.01 -26.79 -11.19
C SER A 450 -40.98 -26.60 -10.08
N GLY A 451 -41.00 -25.45 -9.37
CA GLY A 451 -40.19 -25.19 -8.19
C GLY A 451 -40.52 -26.13 -7.04
N LYS A 452 -41.80 -26.35 -6.75
CA LYS A 452 -42.27 -27.32 -5.73
C LYS A 452 -41.80 -28.75 -6.03
N ILE A 453 -41.89 -29.18 -7.29
CA ILE A 453 -41.44 -30.52 -7.70
C ILE A 453 -39.90 -30.68 -7.50
N ARG A 454 -39.12 -29.69 -7.92
CA ARG A 454 -37.66 -29.67 -7.73
C ARG A 454 -37.29 -29.66 -6.23
N MET A 455 -37.94 -28.83 -5.43
CA MET A 455 -37.74 -28.79 -3.98
C MET A 455 -38.02 -30.12 -3.33
N GLY A 456 -39.13 -30.77 -3.67
CA GLY A 456 -39.48 -32.10 -3.16
C GLY A 456 -38.43 -33.16 -3.49
N LYS A 457 -37.81 -33.11 -4.68
CA LYS A 457 -36.71 -33.96 -5.05
C LYS A 457 -35.45 -33.66 -4.21
N THR A 458 -35.13 -32.39 -4.03
CA THR A 458 -33.99 -31.94 -3.20
C THR A 458 -34.14 -32.36 -1.74
N LEU A 459 -35.31 -32.17 -1.14
CA LEU A 459 -35.57 -32.60 0.27
C LEU A 459 -35.40 -34.09 0.42
N LYS A 460 -35.84 -34.87 -0.57
CA LYS A 460 -35.65 -36.34 -0.57
C LYS A 460 -34.17 -36.71 -0.68
N GLU A 461 -33.41 -36.05 -1.57
CA GLU A 461 -31.97 -36.28 -1.75
C GLU A 461 -31.18 -35.90 -0.48
N LEU A 462 -31.61 -34.89 0.26
CA LEU A 462 -31.05 -34.47 1.54
C LEU A 462 -31.47 -35.32 2.73
N GLY A 463 -32.36 -36.30 2.54
CA GLY A 463 -32.76 -37.27 3.57
C GLY A 463 -33.88 -36.83 4.51
N TYR A 464 -34.59 -35.73 4.20
CA TYR A 464 -35.73 -35.32 5.07
C TYR A 464 -36.88 -36.32 5.02
N GLU A 465 -37.39 -36.67 6.20
CA GLU A 465 -38.53 -37.55 6.34
C GLU A 465 -39.81 -36.93 5.73
N ARG A 466 -40.63 -37.74 5.13
CA ARG A 466 -41.87 -37.31 4.51
C ARG A 466 -43.03 -38.21 4.86
N LYS A 467 -44.21 -37.65 5.06
CA LYS A 467 -45.47 -38.40 5.22
C LYS A 467 -46.57 -37.83 4.34
N ARG A 468 -47.51 -38.67 3.99
CA ARG A 468 -48.73 -38.23 3.28
C ARG A 468 -49.80 -37.86 4.31
N ALA A 469 -50.37 -36.66 4.16
CA ALA A 469 -51.45 -36.18 5.03
C ALA A 469 -52.58 -35.61 4.16
N ASN A 470 -53.75 -35.34 4.76
CA ASN A 470 -54.84 -34.66 4.06
C ASN A 470 -54.33 -33.32 3.53
N GLY A 471 -54.29 -33.14 2.19
CA GLY A 471 -53.76 -31.93 1.54
C GLY A 471 -52.37 -32.08 0.89
N GLY A 472 -51.72 -33.27 0.90
CA GLY A 472 -50.47 -33.50 0.17
C GLY A 472 -49.36 -34.10 1.02
N GLN A 473 -48.12 -33.98 0.48
CA GLN A 473 -46.91 -34.44 1.20
C GLN A 473 -46.46 -33.39 2.21
N ARG A 474 -46.10 -33.86 3.41
CA ARG A 474 -45.47 -33.02 4.45
C ARG A 474 -44.10 -33.54 4.78
N TYR A 475 -43.19 -32.66 5.17
CA TYR A 475 -41.79 -32.95 5.48
C TYR A 475 -41.51 -32.60 6.95
N HIS A 476 -40.80 -33.47 7.65
CA HIS A 476 -40.35 -33.25 8.99
C HIS A 476 -39.13 -32.34 8.97
N ILE A 477 -39.29 -31.06 9.35
CA ILE A 477 -38.26 -30.02 9.18
C ILE A 477 -38.26 -29.10 10.39
N ASN A 478 -37.06 -28.78 10.89
CA ASN A 478 -36.87 -27.76 11.92
C ASN A 478 -36.05 -26.59 11.33
N PHE A 479 -36.23 -25.40 11.87
CA PHE A 479 -35.39 -24.24 11.54
C PHE A 479 -34.06 -24.32 12.30
N HIS A 480 -33.00 -23.79 11.71
CA HIS A 480 -31.82 -23.47 12.50
C HIS A 480 -32.22 -22.52 13.62
N HIS A 481 -31.90 -22.84 14.88
CA HIS A 481 -32.04 -21.88 15.96
C HIS A 481 -31.25 -20.60 15.56
N LYS A 482 -31.93 -19.46 15.45
CA LYS A 482 -31.28 -18.20 15.56
C LYS A 482 -30.63 -18.14 16.92
N ASN A 483 -29.29 -18.24 16.99
CA ASN A 483 -28.61 -17.73 18.15
C ASN A 483 -28.92 -16.24 18.18
N ASP A 484 -29.72 -15.84 19.16
CA ASP A 484 -29.87 -14.44 19.56
C ASP A 484 -28.50 -13.97 20.07
N GLU A 485 -27.76 -13.25 19.24
CA GLU A 485 -26.68 -12.33 19.61
C GLU A 485 -26.84 -11.03 18.81
#